data_214e24308b44baf09c8cc1a67968aea4
#
_entry.id   214e24308b44baf09c8cc1a67968aea4
#
_cell.length_a   1.000
_cell.length_b   1.000
_cell.length_c   1.000
_cell.angle_alpha   90.00
_cell.angle_beta   90.00
_cell.angle_gamma   90.00
#
_symmetry.space_group_name_H-M   'P 1'
#
loop_
_entity.id
_entity.type
_entity.pdbx_description
1 polymer ?
#
loop_
_entity_poly.entity_id
_entity_poly.type
_entity_poly.pdbx_seq_one_letter_code
_entity_poly.pdbx_strand_id
1 'polypeptide(L)'
;MLCFFAAPFLGQEPVPPKPAAPAAAQEAKPADKQQGPAPIRVVTNTVVVPVTVKDRNGNLVADLRRDEFRVFEDNVEQEITRLSVETYPLSLVVLIDNDLKRKDEQQVEPSLASIVGGLSTSDEVSICRFDQFFHEGKGFTKDQDNLLTQLKRTDLSSEPSVAPPGGPFNGPTISNAPAPGAPPNPAGLQAIKGQPTKALDDAVFEAADLLKDRDSRKRRKVILLISDGQNGVKFNTHSYDETKAELLRQGISVYSVATGSSYFERKFNRLVNYSHDTGGDIYYGAKQNAFSEFYTRITEEARNQYTLTYSPKGERPVDYHSIEVRVRRDGLTILARQGYYGGTFAESPK
;
A
#
# COMPACT_ATOMS: atom_id res chain seq x y z
N MET A 1 92.50 -21.14 14.38
CA MET A 1 93.04 -22.11 13.41
C MET A 1 92.37 -21.75 12.09
N LEU A 2 93.15 -21.13 11.19
CA LEU A 2 92.81 -20.67 9.86
C LEU A 2 92.46 -21.84 8.94
N CYS A 3 91.51 -21.69 8.07
CA CYS A 3 91.57 -22.28 6.72
C CYS A 3 90.81 -21.44 5.73
N PHE A 4 91.58 -20.78 4.89
CA PHE A 4 91.21 -20.16 3.63
C PHE A 4 90.78 -21.25 2.60
N PHE A 5 89.71 -21.00 1.79
CA PHE A 5 89.65 -21.63 0.51
C PHE A 5 89.11 -20.64 -0.54
N ALA A 6 89.88 -20.61 -1.62
CA ALA A 6 89.78 -19.66 -2.73
C ALA A 6 88.63 -19.97 -3.68
N ALA A 7 88.15 -18.95 -4.32
CA ALA A 7 87.25 -19.00 -5.47
C ALA A 7 88.00 -19.25 -6.77
N PRO A 8 87.39 -19.87 -7.78
CA PRO A 8 87.82 -19.72 -9.17
C PRO A 8 86.94 -18.78 -9.96
N PHE A 9 87.64 -17.90 -10.62
CA PHE A 9 87.14 -17.00 -11.68
C PHE A 9 86.69 -17.84 -12.91
N LEU A 10 85.49 -17.62 -13.43
CA LEU A 10 85.04 -18.14 -14.73
C LEU A 10 84.48 -16.98 -15.54
N GLY A 11 85.02 -16.93 -16.76
CA GLY A 11 84.98 -15.81 -17.69
C GLY A 11 83.62 -15.36 -18.16
N GLN A 12 83.56 -14.06 -18.50
CA GLN A 12 82.52 -13.45 -19.23
C GLN A 12 82.59 -13.80 -20.72
N GLU A 13 81.57 -14.41 -21.25
CA GLU A 13 81.29 -14.46 -22.69
C GLU A 13 80.74 -13.16 -23.22
N PRO A 14 81.12 -12.75 -24.43
CA PRO A 14 80.65 -11.47 -25.01
C PRO A 14 79.17 -11.54 -25.44
N VAL A 15 78.40 -10.56 -25.00
CA VAL A 15 77.00 -10.35 -25.36
C VAL A 15 76.91 -9.90 -26.82
N PRO A 16 76.10 -10.52 -27.69
CA PRO A 16 75.88 -10.05 -29.06
C PRO A 16 75.13 -8.72 -29.09
N PRO A 17 75.36 -7.88 -30.13
CA PRO A 17 74.73 -6.55 -30.22
C PRO A 17 73.22 -6.66 -30.45
N LYS A 18 72.49 -5.88 -29.70
CA LYS A 18 71.01 -5.69 -29.79
C LYS A 18 70.62 -5.17 -31.18
N PRO A 19 69.64 -5.76 -31.86
CA PRO A 19 69.12 -5.21 -33.13
C PRO A 19 68.50 -3.83 -32.92
N ALA A 20 68.77 -2.94 -33.84
CA ALA A 20 68.16 -1.58 -33.89
C ALA A 20 66.66 -1.67 -33.99
N ALA A 21 65.97 -0.87 -33.16
CA ALA A 21 64.52 -0.71 -33.20
C ALA A 21 64.07 -0.13 -34.55
N PRO A 22 62.98 -0.62 -35.15
CA PRO A 22 62.38 0.01 -36.32
C PRO A 22 61.79 1.36 -35.95
N ALA A 23 61.90 2.32 -36.85
CA ALA A 23 61.40 3.69 -36.73
C ALA A 23 59.90 3.70 -36.33
N ALA A 24 59.60 4.54 -35.36
CA ALA A 24 58.22 4.78 -34.90
C ALA A 24 57.31 5.22 -36.08
N ALA A 25 56.36 4.35 -36.42
CA ALA A 25 55.23 4.75 -37.20
C ALA A 25 54.42 5.75 -36.38
N GLN A 26 54.20 6.93 -36.89
CA GLN A 26 53.29 7.92 -36.30
C GLN A 26 51.89 7.30 -36.27
N GLU A 27 51.40 6.99 -35.05
CA GLU A 27 50.01 6.66 -34.81
C GLU A 27 49.16 7.87 -35.20
N ALA A 28 48.34 7.68 -36.20
CA ALA A 28 47.30 8.62 -36.57
C ALA A 28 46.34 8.77 -35.34
N LYS A 29 46.17 10.00 -34.83
CA LYS A 29 45.17 10.37 -33.84
C LYS A 29 43.83 9.76 -34.27
N PRO A 30 43.12 9.05 -33.35
CA PRO A 30 41.76 8.62 -33.63
C PRO A 30 40.89 9.84 -33.92
N ALA A 31 40.20 9.80 -35.07
CA ALA A 31 39.21 10.80 -35.42
C ALA A 31 38.21 10.96 -34.27
N ASP A 32 38.02 12.20 -33.87
CA ASP A 32 37.06 12.66 -32.92
C ASP A 32 35.67 12.09 -33.30
N LYS A 33 35.20 11.09 -32.56
CA LYS A 33 33.83 10.61 -32.73
C LYS A 33 32.95 11.78 -32.32
N GLN A 34 32.36 12.43 -33.30
CA GLN A 34 31.29 13.38 -33.10
C GLN A 34 30.26 12.69 -32.18
N GLN A 35 30.29 13.08 -30.90
CA GLN A 35 29.22 12.76 -29.97
C GLN A 35 27.95 13.39 -30.56
N GLY A 36 27.09 12.55 -31.08
CA GLY A 36 25.74 12.97 -31.44
C GLY A 36 25.09 13.69 -30.21
N PRO A 37 24.14 14.59 -30.44
CA PRO A 37 23.51 15.32 -29.35
C PRO A 37 23.04 14.30 -28.30
N ALA A 38 23.47 14.51 -27.06
CA ALA A 38 23.05 13.66 -25.93
C ALA A 38 21.52 13.59 -25.93
N PRO A 39 20.93 12.40 -25.81
CA PRO A 39 19.48 12.28 -25.79
C PRO A 39 18.94 13.14 -24.65
N ILE A 40 18.10 14.12 -24.97
CA ILE A 40 17.41 14.94 -24.00
C ILE A 40 16.47 13.99 -23.25
N ARG A 41 16.84 13.59 -22.04
CA ARG A 41 15.94 12.85 -21.15
C ARG A 41 14.92 13.83 -20.58
N VAL A 42 13.76 13.89 -21.21
CA VAL A 42 12.62 14.58 -20.63
C VAL A 42 12.05 13.65 -19.56
N VAL A 43 12.33 13.92 -18.29
CA VAL A 43 11.62 13.30 -17.18
C VAL A 43 10.24 13.96 -17.13
N THR A 44 9.26 13.34 -17.77
CA THR A 44 7.87 13.76 -17.65
C THR A 44 7.33 13.25 -16.31
N ASN A 45 7.24 14.14 -15.35
CA ASN A 45 6.54 13.87 -14.10
C ASN A 45 5.05 13.70 -14.42
N THR A 46 4.60 12.47 -14.45
CA THR A 46 3.22 12.13 -14.82
C THR A 46 2.45 11.71 -13.59
N VAL A 47 1.33 12.38 -13.33
CA VAL A 47 0.40 12.01 -12.25
C VAL A 47 -0.70 11.14 -12.82
N VAL A 48 -0.93 9.99 -12.18
CA VAL A 48 -1.96 9.02 -12.54
C VAL A 48 -3.05 9.05 -11.46
N VAL A 49 -4.28 9.35 -11.84
CA VAL A 49 -5.43 9.47 -10.93
C VAL A 49 -6.46 8.43 -11.30
N PRO A 50 -6.61 7.36 -10.51
CA PRO A 50 -7.76 6.46 -10.61
C PRO A 50 -9.04 7.20 -10.18
N VAL A 51 -10.11 7.01 -10.93
CA VAL A 51 -11.39 7.68 -10.68
C VAL A 51 -12.54 6.68 -10.87
N THR A 52 -13.35 6.51 -9.85
CA THR A 52 -14.62 5.79 -9.93
C THR A 52 -15.74 6.81 -10.11
N VAL A 53 -16.63 6.57 -11.07
CA VAL A 53 -17.81 7.42 -11.30
C VAL A 53 -19.06 6.58 -11.20
N LYS A 54 -20.03 7.04 -10.39
CA LYS A 54 -21.31 6.36 -10.13
C LYS A 54 -22.49 7.27 -10.46
N ASP A 55 -23.57 6.65 -10.90
CA ASP A 55 -24.87 7.30 -11.03
C ASP A 55 -25.57 7.46 -9.65
N ARG A 56 -26.77 8.04 -9.64
CA ARG A 56 -27.58 8.22 -8.43
C ARG A 56 -28.02 6.91 -7.77
N ASN A 57 -28.00 5.82 -8.51
CA ASN A 57 -28.35 4.48 -8.03
C ASN A 57 -27.13 3.71 -7.51
N GLY A 58 -25.93 4.31 -7.60
CA GLY A 58 -24.66 3.69 -7.22
C GLY A 58 -24.06 2.75 -8.28
N ASN A 59 -24.59 2.73 -9.52
CA ASN A 59 -24.02 1.94 -10.60
C ASN A 59 -22.84 2.65 -11.23
N LEU A 60 -21.84 1.88 -11.69
CA LEU A 60 -20.67 2.41 -12.39
C LEU A 60 -21.09 3.04 -13.73
N VAL A 61 -20.58 4.21 -14.02
CA VAL A 61 -20.72 4.92 -15.29
C VAL A 61 -19.42 4.76 -16.06
N ALA A 62 -19.44 4.05 -17.20
CA ALA A 62 -18.25 3.69 -17.98
C ALA A 62 -18.19 4.38 -19.36
N ASP A 63 -19.12 5.27 -19.69
CA ASP A 63 -19.30 5.91 -21.00
C ASP A 63 -18.79 7.35 -21.08
N LEU A 64 -18.09 7.84 -20.03
CA LEU A 64 -17.58 9.21 -20.02
C LEU A 64 -16.35 9.37 -20.91
N ARG A 65 -16.31 10.51 -21.61
CA ARG A 65 -15.21 10.90 -22.48
C ARG A 65 -14.25 11.86 -21.77
N ARG A 66 -13.03 11.97 -22.28
CA ARG A 66 -11.98 12.84 -21.71
C ARG A 66 -12.41 14.29 -21.53
N ASP A 67 -13.16 14.84 -22.47
CA ASP A 67 -13.65 16.22 -22.47
C ASP A 67 -14.73 16.51 -21.41
N GLU A 68 -15.31 15.46 -20.82
CA GLU A 68 -16.25 15.58 -19.70
C GLU A 68 -15.53 15.70 -18.34
N PHE A 69 -14.25 15.30 -18.25
CA PHE A 69 -13.45 15.40 -17.03
C PHE A 69 -12.68 16.71 -16.95
N ARG A 70 -12.54 17.24 -15.74
CA ARG A 70 -11.61 18.32 -15.38
C ARG A 70 -10.85 17.91 -14.12
N VAL A 71 -9.55 18.08 -14.13
CA VAL A 71 -8.65 17.79 -13.00
C VAL A 71 -8.07 19.10 -12.53
N PHE A 72 -8.10 19.33 -11.23
CA PHE A 72 -7.45 20.46 -10.58
C PHE A 72 -6.40 19.92 -9.61
N GLU A 73 -5.22 20.54 -9.63
CA GLU A 73 -4.17 20.30 -8.67
C GLU A 73 -3.83 21.62 -7.99
N ASP A 74 -3.88 21.67 -6.67
CA ASP A 74 -3.72 22.88 -5.86
C ASP A 74 -4.59 24.04 -6.38
N ASN A 75 -5.83 23.74 -6.76
CA ASN A 75 -6.82 24.62 -7.40
C ASN A 75 -6.45 25.10 -8.81
N VAL A 76 -5.38 24.61 -9.43
CA VAL A 76 -4.99 24.93 -10.81
C VAL A 76 -5.44 23.83 -11.75
N GLU A 77 -6.22 24.17 -12.78
CA GLU A 77 -6.70 23.21 -13.78
C GLU A 77 -5.52 22.61 -14.58
N GLN A 78 -5.47 21.29 -14.64
CA GLN A 78 -4.48 20.52 -15.36
C GLN A 78 -5.03 19.95 -16.64
N GLU A 79 -4.21 19.89 -17.69
CA GLU A 79 -4.59 19.29 -18.94
C GLU A 79 -4.48 17.76 -18.85
N ILE A 80 -5.59 17.05 -19.04
CA ILE A 80 -5.62 15.60 -19.07
C ILE A 80 -4.96 15.14 -20.37
N THR A 81 -3.79 14.52 -20.28
CA THR A 81 -3.03 14.01 -21.43
C THR A 81 -3.56 12.66 -21.91
N ARG A 82 -4.05 11.82 -20.98
CA ARG A 82 -4.59 10.50 -21.30
C ARG A 82 -5.80 10.17 -20.40
N LEU A 83 -6.80 9.53 -21.00
CA LEU A 83 -7.86 8.79 -20.33
C LEU A 83 -7.76 7.33 -20.78
N SER A 84 -7.74 6.39 -19.84
CA SER A 84 -7.96 4.97 -20.14
C SER A 84 -9.04 4.38 -19.24
N VAL A 85 -9.70 3.33 -19.74
CA VAL A 85 -10.73 2.54 -19.05
C VAL A 85 -10.25 1.09 -19.06
N GLU A 86 -9.08 0.86 -18.50
CA GLU A 86 -8.46 -0.47 -18.47
C GLU A 86 -8.81 -1.19 -17.17
N THR A 87 -9.20 -2.44 -17.31
CA THR A 87 -9.41 -3.32 -16.16
C THR A 87 -8.08 -3.85 -15.64
N TYR A 88 -7.75 -3.54 -14.40
CA TYR A 88 -6.54 -4.02 -13.75
C TYR A 88 -6.84 -5.11 -12.73
N PRO A 89 -6.02 -6.16 -12.64
CA PRO A 89 -6.12 -7.11 -11.55
C PRO A 89 -5.80 -6.43 -10.21
N LEU A 90 -6.32 -6.99 -9.12
CA LEU A 90 -6.15 -6.45 -7.79
C LEU A 90 -5.00 -7.12 -7.04
N SER A 91 -4.25 -6.32 -6.26
CA SER A 91 -3.51 -6.77 -5.09
C SER A 91 -4.31 -6.30 -3.88
N LEU A 92 -5.00 -7.21 -3.23
CA LEU A 92 -5.99 -6.91 -2.20
C LEU A 92 -5.53 -7.40 -0.83
N VAL A 93 -5.48 -6.51 0.15
CA VAL A 93 -5.44 -6.89 1.56
C VAL A 93 -6.85 -6.80 2.12
N VAL A 94 -7.37 -7.93 2.58
CA VAL A 94 -8.61 -7.98 3.37
C VAL A 94 -8.22 -7.82 4.83
N LEU A 95 -8.52 -6.66 5.40
CA LEU A 95 -8.18 -6.30 6.78
C LEU A 95 -9.43 -6.35 7.65
N ILE A 96 -9.51 -7.31 8.56
CA ILE A 96 -10.69 -7.64 9.34
C ILE A 96 -10.46 -7.28 10.80
N ASP A 97 -11.37 -6.49 11.34
CA ASP A 97 -11.43 -6.16 12.76
C ASP A 97 -11.82 -7.42 13.58
N ASN A 98 -10.92 -7.83 14.47
CA ASN A 98 -11.08 -9.02 15.31
C ASN A 98 -11.64 -8.71 16.71
N ASP A 99 -11.95 -7.44 16.96
CA ASP A 99 -12.54 -6.96 18.23
C ASP A 99 -13.89 -6.28 17.96
N LEU A 100 -14.71 -6.93 17.12
CA LEU A 100 -16.08 -6.51 16.86
C LEU A 100 -16.99 -6.90 18.04
N LYS A 101 -18.11 -6.20 18.19
CA LYS A 101 -19.15 -6.64 19.10
C LYS A 101 -19.79 -7.93 18.60
N ARG A 102 -20.10 -8.85 19.48
CA ARG A 102 -20.66 -10.18 19.13
C ARG A 102 -21.82 -10.14 18.13
N LYS A 103 -22.66 -9.11 18.18
CA LYS A 103 -23.74 -8.93 17.20
C LYS A 103 -23.22 -8.68 15.78
N ASP A 104 -22.13 -7.93 15.68
CA ASP A 104 -21.52 -7.55 14.39
C ASP A 104 -20.69 -8.70 13.84
N GLU A 105 -19.97 -9.45 14.71
CA GLU A 105 -19.27 -10.69 14.37
C GLU A 105 -20.20 -11.68 13.69
N GLN A 106 -21.37 -11.95 14.31
CA GLN A 106 -22.40 -12.87 13.79
C GLN A 106 -22.93 -12.48 12.40
N GLN A 107 -22.77 -11.24 11.99
CA GLN A 107 -23.17 -10.76 10.67
C GLN A 107 -21.99 -10.82 9.67
N VAL A 108 -20.79 -10.44 10.12
CA VAL A 108 -19.60 -10.35 9.28
C VAL A 108 -19.05 -11.73 8.95
N GLU A 109 -18.78 -12.57 9.94
CA GLU A 109 -18.11 -13.85 9.79
C GLU A 109 -18.74 -14.76 8.73
N PRO A 110 -20.05 -15.01 8.71
CA PRO A 110 -20.67 -15.86 7.68
C PRO A 110 -20.59 -15.25 6.26
N SER A 111 -20.40 -13.91 6.15
CA SER A 111 -20.33 -13.22 4.87
C SER A 111 -18.94 -13.22 4.24
N LEU A 112 -17.88 -13.45 5.04
CA LEU A 112 -16.49 -13.35 4.56
C LEU A 112 -16.19 -14.25 3.36
N ALA A 113 -16.74 -15.44 3.34
CA ALA A 113 -16.56 -16.39 2.24
C ALA A 113 -17.03 -15.83 0.86
N SER A 114 -17.97 -14.90 0.85
CA SER A 114 -18.48 -14.29 -0.38
C SER A 114 -17.51 -13.29 -1.02
N ILE A 115 -16.45 -12.87 -0.31
CA ILE A 115 -15.38 -12.04 -0.89
C ILE A 115 -14.79 -12.75 -2.12
N VAL A 116 -14.60 -14.07 -2.05
CA VAL A 116 -14.03 -14.86 -3.15
C VAL A 116 -14.87 -14.76 -4.43
N GLY A 117 -16.20 -14.64 -4.31
CA GLY A 117 -17.11 -14.52 -5.46
C GLY A 117 -16.90 -13.26 -6.32
N GLY A 118 -16.31 -12.20 -5.75
CA GLY A 118 -15.96 -10.97 -6.49
C GLY A 118 -14.56 -10.99 -7.12
N LEU A 119 -13.73 -12.00 -6.82
CA LEU A 119 -12.35 -12.06 -7.28
C LEU A 119 -12.20 -12.69 -8.67
N SER A 120 -11.25 -12.20 -9.44
CA SER A 120 -10.80 -12.86 -10.66
C SER A 120 -9.60 -13.77 -10.38
N THR A 121 -9.31 -14.70 -11.29
CA THR A 121 -8.15 -15.59 -11.20
C THR A 121 -6.80 -14.87 -11.28
N SER A 122 -6.81 -13.62 -11.73
CA SER A 122 -5.62 -12.76 -11.80
C SER A 122 -5.38 -11.97 -10.53
N ASP A 123 -6.36 -11.87 -9.64
CA ASP A 123 -6.24 -11.16 -8.37
C ASP A 123 -5.38 -11.93 -7.38
N GLU A 124 -4.67 -11.23 -6.53
CA GLU A 124 -3.94 -11.80 -5.41
C GLU A 124 -4.44 -11.17 -4.10
N VAL A 125 -4.64 -12.00 -3.09
CA VAL A 125 -5.27 -11.58 -1.84
C VAL A 125 -4.47 -12.04 -0.65
N SER A 126 -4.27 -11.17 0.32
CA SER A 126 -3.81 -11.49 1.68
C SER A 126 -4.93 -11.18 2.66
N ILE A 127 -5.17 -12.08 3.62
CA ILE A 127 -6.18 -11.93 4.66
C ILE A 127 -5.47 -11.63 5.96
N CYS A 128 -5.71 -10.45 6.52
CA CYS A 128 -5.12 -9.98 7.77
C CYS A 128 -6.23 -9.64 8.77
N ARG A 129 -5.90 -9.67 10.04
CA ARG A 129 -6.80 -9.28 11.13
C ARG A 129 -6.13 -8.27 12.02
N PHE A 130 -6.90 -7.52 12.78
CA PHE A 130 -6.36 -6.63 13.79
C PHE A 130 -7.30 -6.49 14.99
N ASP A 131 -6.70 -6.24 16.10
CA ASP A 131 -7.29 -5.79 17.37
C ASP A 131 -6.40 -4.67 17.91
N GLN A 132 -5.79 -4.84 19.08
CA GLN A 132 -4.70 -4.01 19.56
C GLN A 132 -3.39 -4.26 18.78
N PHE A 133 -3.29 -5.38 18.07
CA PHE A 133 -2.14 -5.81 17.28
C PHE A 133 -2.55 -6.14 15.86
N PHE A 134 -1.61 -6.00 14.93
CA PHE A 134 -1.78 -6.48 13.57
C PHE A 134 -1.41 -7.96 13.48
N HIS A 135 -2.28 -8.75 12.83
CA HIS A 135 -2.10 -10.18 12.62
C HIS A 135 -2.02 -10.46 11.13
N GLU A 136 -0.81 -10.58 10.62
CA GLU A 136 -0.58 -10.95 9.24
C GLU A 136 -1.07 -12.38 8.98
N GLY A 137 -1.71 -12.59 7.83
CA GLY A 137 -2.14 -13.90 7.38
C GLY A 137 -1.02 -14.71 6.72
N LYS A 138 -1.40 -15.60 5.80
CA LYS A 138 -0.45 -16.48 5.08
C LYS A 138 0.24 -15.80 3.88
N GLY A 139 0.13 -14.48 3.75
CA GLY A 139 0.62 -13.73 2.62
C GLY A 139 -0.31 -13.78 1.40
N PHE A 140 0.13 -13.21 0.28
CA PHE A 140 -0.67 -13.12 -0.93
C PHE A 140 -0.79 -14.44 -1.68
N THR A 141 -2.02 -14.79 -2.05
CA THR A 141 -2.32 -15.96 -2.89
C THR A 141 -3.35 -15.62 -3.96
N LYS A 142 -3.31 -16.35 -5.08
CA LYS A 142 -4.33 -16.35 -6.15
C LYS A 142 -5.23 -17.58 -6.09
N ASP A 143 -4.93 -18.50 -5.19
CA ASP A 143 -5.67 -19.73 -5.00
C ASP A 143 -6.99 -19.44 -4.28
N GLN A 144 -8.08 -19.43 -5.03
CA GLN A 144 -9.42 -19.11 -4.52
C GLN A 144 -9.94 -20.18 -3.53
N ASP A 145 -9.57 -21.44 -3.69
CA ASP A 145 -9.98 -22.49 -2.76
C ASP A 145 -9.27 -22.35 -1.42
N ASN A 146 -7.99 -22.00 -1.46
CA ASN A 146 -7.22 -21.68 -0.26
C ASN A 146 -7.79 -20.44 0.44
N LEU A 147 -8.10 -19.36 -0.30
CA LEU A 147 -8.74 -18.16 0.24
C LEU A 147 -10.09 -18.48 0.89
N LEU A 148 -10.94 -19.24 0.20
CA LEU A 148 -12.24 -19.65 0.72
C LEU A 148 -12.09 -20.45 2.02
N THR A 149 -11.09 -21.32 2.08
CA THR A 149 -10.80 -22.12 3.29
C THR A 149 -10.35 -21.23 4.44
N GLN A 150 -9.49 -20.24 4.17
CA GLN A 150 -9.02 -19.28 5.19
C GLN A 150 -10.19 -18.44 5.71
N LEU A 151 -11.03 -17.88 4.83
CA LEU A 151 -12.17 -17.03 5.20
C LEU A 151 -13.23 -17.81 5.99
N LYS A 152 -13.51 -19.07 5.63
CA LYS A 152 -14.44 -19.94 6.39
C LYS A 152 -13.90 -20.34 7.76
N ARG A 153 -12.59 -20.33 7.97
CA ARG A 153 -11.94 -20.63 9.24
C ARG A 153 -11.62 -19.39 10.07
N THR A 154 -11.93 -18.21 9.55
CA THR A 154 -11.77 -16.97 10.30
C THR A 154 -12.78 -16.97 11.43
N ASP A 155 -12.29 -17.03 12.64
CA ASP A 155 -13.08 -16.96 13.88
C ASP A 155 -12.85 -15.56 14.45
N LEU A 156 -13.90 -14.75 14.47
CA LEU A 156 -13.89 -13.41 15.02
C LEU A 156 -14.32 -13.40 16.51
N SER A 157 -14.78 -14.53 17.04
CA SER A 157 -15.17 -14.68 18.43
C SER A 157 -14.00 -14.92 19.39
N SER A 158 -12.77 -15.00 18.83
CA SER A 158 -11.57 -15.18 19.64
C SER A 158 -11.46 -14.02 20.63
N GLU A 159 -11.35 -14.34 21.91
CA GLU A 159 -11.04 -13.37 22.95
C GLU A 159 -9.87 -12.49 22.50
N PRO A 160 -9.93 -11.15 22.66
CA PRO A 160 -8.84 -10.27 22.27
C PRO A 160 -7.54 -10.82 22.84
N SER A 161 -6.53 -10.89 22.00
CA SER A 161 -5.25 -11.51 22.36
C SER A 161 -4.64 -10.78 23.54
N VAL A 162 -4.93 -11.26 24.73
CA VAL A 162 -4.22 -10.83 25.92
C VAL A 162 -2.76 -11.18 25.68
N ALA A 163 -1.87 -10.20 25.78
CA ALA A 163 -0.44 -10.40 25.60
C ALA A 163 -0.02 -11.67 26.34
N PRO A 164 0.76 -12.56 25.69
CA PRO A 164 1.07 -13.87 26.27
C PRO A 164 1.65 -13.68 27.68
N PRO A 165 1.25 -14.51 28.64
CA PRO A 165 1.78 -14.44 29.99
C PRO A 165 3.32 -14.53 29.94
N GLY A 166 4.01 -13.50 30.46
CA GLY A 166 5.48 -13.44 30.43
C GLY A 166 6.08 -12.46 29.42
N GLY A 167 5.26 -11.69 28.69
CA GLY A 167 5.75 -10.54 27.92
C GLY A 167 6.34 -9.46 28.85
N PRO A 168 7.20 -8.53 28.31
CA PRO A 168 7.91 -7.53 29.14
C PRO A 168 6.97 -6.60 29.93
N PHE A 169 5.66 -6.63 29.66
CA PHE A 169 4.64 -5.80 30.28
C PHE A 169 3.68 -6.57 31.21
N ASN A 170 3.73 -7.90 31.21
CA ASN A 170 2.93 -8.73 32.12
C ASN A 170 3.86 -9.39 33.14
N GLY A 171 3.76 -9.01 34.41
CA GLY A 171 4.40 -9.73 35.49
C GLY A 171 3.92 -11.19 35.56
N PRO A 172 4.64 -12.07 36.30
CA PRO A 172 4.27 -13.47 36.48
C PRO A 172 2.84 -13.59 37.01
N THR A 173 2.01 -14.41 36.37
CA THR A 173 0.63 -14.67 36.81
C THR A 173 0.51 -16.12 37.28
N ILE A 174 -0.28 -16.33 38.34
CA ILE A 174 -0.71 -17.64 38.79
C ILE A 174 -2.23 -17.70 38.61
N SER A 175 -2.72 -18.60 37.80
CA SER A 175 -4.17 -18.77 37.57
C SER A 175 -4.91 -17.49 37.18
N ASN A 176 -4.38 -16.73 36.20
CA ASN A 176 -4.89 -15.42 35.76
C ASN A 176 -4.94 -14.30 36.83
N ALA A 177 -4.36 -14.50 37.99
CA ALA A 177 -4.17 -13.48 39.00
C ALA A 177 -2.69 -13.06 39.08
N PRO A 178 -2.36 -11.79 39.38
CA PRO A 178 -1.00 -11.38 39.64
C PRO A 178 -0.39 -12.21 40.77
N ALA A 179 0.85 -12.70 40.56
CA ALA A 179 1.56 -13.43 41.61
C ALA A 179 1.79 -12.49 42.81
N PRO A 180 1.71 -13.01 44.09
CA PRO A 180 2.00 -12.21 45.26
C PRO A 180 3.43 -11.63 45.15
N GLY A 181 3.57 -10.30 45.22
CA GLY A 181 4.84 -9.59 45.10
C GLY A 181 5.24 -9.18 43.70
N ALA A 182 4.42 -9.45 42.67
CA ALA A 182 4.65 -8.88 41.36
C ALA A 182 4.53 -7.34 41.42
N PRO A 183 5.46 -6.60 40.72
CA PRO A 183 5.34 -5.15 40.66
C PRO A 183 3.97 -4.78 40.06
N PRO A 184 3.34 -3.72 40.58
CA PRO A 184 2.07 -3.26 40.03
C PRO A 184 2.26 -3.00 38.53
N ASN A 185 1.32 -3.54 37.75
CA ASN A 185 1.25 -3.26 36.31
C ASN A 185 1.43 -1.75 36.09
N PRO A 186 2.38 -1.27 35.26
CA PRO A 186 2.55 0.16 35.08
C PRO A 186 1.21 0.75 34.70
N ALA A 187 0.72 1.68 35.52
CA ALA A 187 -0.63 2.22 35.51
C ALA A 187 -1.03 2.99 34.23
N GLY A 188 -0.33 2.78 33.15
CA GLY A 188 -0.53 3.41 31.84
C GLY A 188 -1.29 2.57 30.81
N LEU A 189 -1.45 1.27 31.02
CA LEU A 189 -2.03 0.35 30.02
C LEU A 189 -3.34 -0.31 30.46
N GLN A 190 -3.93 0.09 31.56
CA GLN A 190 -5.31 -0.33 31.85
C GLN A 190 -6.22 0.37 30.85
N ALA A 191 -6.84 -0.42 29.98
CA ALA A 191 -7.95 0.05 29.16
C ALA A 191 -8.97 0.72 30.08
N ILE A 192 -9.16 2.03 29.95
CA ILE A 192 -10.22 2.74 30.64
C ILE A 192 -11.51 2.07 30.17
N LYS A 193 -12.25 1.48 31.09
CA LYS A 193 -13.48 0.72 30.80
C LYS A 193 -14.37 1.55 29.87
N GLY A 194 -14.59 1.07 28.65
CA GLY A 194 -15.37 1.75 27.60
C GLY A 194 -14.59 2.54 26.54
N GLN A 195 -13.25 2.59 26.61
CA GLN A 195 -12.45 3.13 25.49
C GLN A 195 -12.01 2.00 24.55
N PRO A 196 -12.04 2.24 23.22
CA PRO A 196 -11.55 1.25 22.26
C PRO A 196 -10.05 1.00 22.45
N THR A 197 -9.65 -0.26 22.38
CA THR A 197 -8.25 -0.69 22.46
C THR A 197 -7.63 -0.93 21.10
N LYS A 198 -8.43 -0.88 20.04
CA LYS A 198 -8.03 -1.18 18.67
C LYS A 198 -6.97 -0.21 18.14
N ALA A 199 -5.96 -0.74 17.47
CA ALA A 199 -4.92 0.01 16.78
C ALA A 199 -5.23 0.07 15.28
N LEU A 200 -6.30 0.76 14.91
CA LEU A 200 -6.79 0.82 13.51
C LEU A 200 -5.81 1.53 12.57
N ASP A 201 -5.22 2.64 13.02
CA ASP A 201 -4.28 3.41 12.18
C ASP A 201 -3.02 2.57 11.90
N ASP A 202 -2.46 1.88 12.91
CA ASP A 202 -1.34 0.95 12.73
C ASP A 202 -1.71 -0.23 11.83
N ALA A 203 -2.91 -0.80 12.00
CA ALA A 203 -3.35 -1.92 11.18
C ALA A 203 -3.45 -1.54 9.69
N VAL A 204 -3.93 -0.34 9.38
CA VAL A 204 -3.97 0.17 8.01
C VAL A 204 -2.57 0.46 7.47
N PHE A 205 -1.67 0.97 8.33
CA PHE A 205 -0.26 1.21 7.96
C PHE A 205 0.46 -0.10 7.62
N GLU A 206 0.35 -1.12 8.45
CA GLU A 206 0.93 -2.45 8.22
C GLU A 206 0.34 -3.12 6.96
N ALA A 207 -0.96 -3.00 6.75
CA ALA A 207 -1.60 -3.47 5.51
C ALA A 207 -1.07 -2.74 4.26
N ALA A 208 -0.72 -1.46 4.38
CA ALA A 208 -0.09 -0.70 3.31
C ALA A 208 1.35 -1.18 3.06
N ASP A 209 2.11 -1.50 4.11
CA ASP A 209 3.48 -2.03 3.96
C ASP A 209 3.50 -3.38 3.23
N LEU A 210 2.52 -4.27 3.48
CA LEU A 210 2.36 -5.52 2.73
C LEU A 210 2.15 -5.29 1.22
N LEU A 211 1.55 -4.17 0.83
CA LEU A 211 1.30 -3.81 -0.58
C LEU A 211 2.48 -3.10 -1.25
N LYS A 212 3.52 -2.73 -0.50
CA LYS A 212 4.64 -1.91 -0.94
C LYS A 212 5.32 -2.42 -2.22
N ASP A 213 5.64 -3.70 -2.25
CA ASP A 213 6.36 -4.33 -3.36
C ASP A 213 5.46 -4.73 -4.54
N ARG A 214 4.16 -4.41 -4.50
CA ARG A 214 3.24 -4.71 -5.60
C ARG A 214 3.32 -3.65 -6.69
N ASP A 215 3.44 -4.09 -7.95
CA ASP A 215 3.59 -3.18 -9.10
C ASP A 215 2.27 -2.43 -9.41
N SER A 216 2.17 -1.19 -8.95
CA SER A 216 1.00 -0.33 -9.16
C SER A 216 0.72 0.02 -10.64
N ARG A 217 1.66 -0.24 -11.56
CA ARG A 217 1.46 -0.05 -13.00
C ARG A 217 0.70 -1.21 -13.65
N LYS A 218 0.73 -2.38 -13.01
CA LYS A 218 0.12 -3.62 -13.51
C LYS A 218 -1.09 -4.07 -12.70
N ARG A 219 -1.26 -3.55 -11.50
CA ARG A 219 -2.27 -3.99 -10.54
C ARG A 219 -2.80 -2.79 -9.75
N ARG A 220 -4.05 -2.85 -9.31
CA ARG A 220 -4.60 -1.93 -8.33
C ARG A 220 -4.28 -2.42 -6.94
N LYS A 221 -3.68 -1.57 -6.11
CA LYS A 221 -3.42 -1.83 -4.69
C LYS A 221 -4.64 -1.41 -3.87
N VAL A 222 -5.22 -2.34 -3.16
CA VAL A 222 -6.50 -2.13 -2.46
C VAL A 222 -6.43 -2.71 -1.06
N ILE A 223 -6.95 -1.96 -0.09
CA ILE A 223 -7.28 -2.47 1.24
C ILE A 223 -8.81 -2.52 1.35
N LEU A 224 -9.36 -3.70 1.62
CA LEU A 224 -10.74 -3.90 2.02
C LEU A 224 -10.78 -3.95 3.55
N LEU A 225 -11.22 -2.86 4.16
CA LEU A 225 -11.26 -2.69 5.61
C LEU A 225 -12.66 -2.99 6.15
N ILE A 226 -12.79 -4.01 6.98
CA ILE A 226 -14.05 -4.44 7.60
C ILE A 226 -13.96 -4.15 9.10
N SER A 227 -14.66 -3.12 9.59
CA SER A 227 -14.55 -2.67 10.98
C SER A 227 -15.77 -1.84 11.41
N ASP A 228 -15.91 -1.62 12.71
CA ASP A 228 -16.82 -0.64 13.29
C ASP A 228 -16.23 0.78 13.33
N GLY A 229 -14.98 0.95 12.92
CA GLY A 229 -14.29 2.23 12.83
C GLY A 229 -13.82 2.80 14.17
N GLN A 230 -13.94 2.07 15.26
CA GLN A 230 -13.38 2.49 16.53
C GLN A 230 -11.85 2.42 16.48
N ASN A 231 -11.21 3.43 17.07
CA ASN A 231 -9.76 3.55 17.11
C ASN A 231 -9.30 4.03 18.49
N GLY A 232 -8.46 3.27 19.11
CA GLY A 232 -7.82 3.64 20.37
C GLY A 232 -6.54 4.42 20.12
N VAL A 233 -6.61 5.74 19.98
CA VAL A 233 -5.49 6.61 19.58
C VAL A 233 -4.19 6.33 20.35
N LYS A 234 -4.29 5.96 21.64
CA LYS A 234 -3.13 5.66 22.50
C LYS A 234 -2.45 4.33 22.19
N PHE A 235 -3.10 3.47 21.43
CA PHE A 235 -2.58 2.14 21.06
C PHE A 235 -1.90 2.13 19.70
N ASN A 236 -2.01 3.23 18.95
CA ASN A 236 -1.36 3.38 17.65
C ASN A 236 0.02 4.02 17.82
N THR A 237 0.99 3.51 17.08
CA THR A 237 2.34 4.08 16.89
C THR A 237 2.31 5.11 15.79
N HIS A 238 1.52 4.87 14.73
CA HIS A 238 1.35 5.76 13.61
C HIS A 238 0.09 6.61 13.77
N SER A 239 0.20 7.88 13.41
CA SER A 239 -0.95 8.78 13.33
C SER A 239 -1.75 8.53 12.05
N TYR A 240 -2.99 9.03 12.02
CA TYR A 240 -3.80 9.03 10.80
C TYR A 240 -3.08 9.70 9.62
N ASP A 241 -2.44 10.86 9.84
CA ASP A 241 -1.80 11.61 8.77
C ASP A 241 -0.57 10.89 8.22
N GLU A 242 0.21 10.20 9.05
CA GLU A 242 1.33 9.36 8.61
C GLU A 242 0.83 8.17 7.78
N THR A 243 -0.19 7.48 8.27
CA THR A 243 -0.82 6.35 7.56
C THR A 243 -1.43 6.79 6.23
N LYS A 244 -2.16 7.92 6.21
CA LYS A 244 -2.70 8.50 4.98
C LYS A 244 -1.60 8.85 3.99
N ALA A 245 -0.52 9.48 4.47
CA ALA A 245 0.60 9.82 3.61
C ALA A 245 1.21 8.59 2.94
N GLU A 246 1.34 7.48 3.68
CA GLU A 246 1.88 6.24 3.13
C GLU A 246 0.94 5.61 2.09
N LEU A 247 -0.37 5.57 2.36
CA LEU A 247 -1.37 5.11 1.39
C LEU A 247 -1.30 5.91 0.07
N LEU A 248 -1.22 7.23 0.17
CA LEU A 248 -1.17 8.11 -0.99
C LEU A 248 0.14 7.99 -1.77
N ARG A 249 1.29 7.84 -1.09
CA ARG A 249 2.60 7.60 -1.74
C ARG A 249 2.60 6.31 -2.54
N GLN A 250 2.01 5.26 -1.99
CA GLN A 250 1.94 3.95 -2.63
C GLN A 250 0.81 3.82 -3.66
N GLY A 251 -0.12 4.78 -3.72
CA GLY A 251 -1.29 4.74 -4.59
C GLY A 251 -2.28 3.64 -4.20
N ILE A 252 -2.47 3.43 -2.90
CA ILE A 252 -3.40 2.45 -2.34
C ILE A 252 -4.76 3.10 -2.12
N SER A 253 -5.83 2.43 -2.58
CA SER A 253 -7.21 2.82 -2.29
C SER A 253 -7.78 1.97 -1.16
N VAL A 254 -8.43 2.61 -0.19
CA VAL A 254 -9.10 1.94 0.93
C VAL A 254 -10.61 1.90 0.67
N TYR A 255 -11.17 0.71 0.63
CA TYR A 255 -12.60 0.48 0.61
C TYR A 255 -13.03 -0.05 1.97
N SER A 256 -14.06 0.55 2.54
CA SER A 256 -14.51 0.19 3.89
C SER A 256 -15.88 -0.44 3.90
N VAL A 257 -16.03 -1.49 4.69
CA VAL A 257 -17.32 -2.07 5.05
C VAL A 257 -17.55 -1.78 6.54
N ALA A 258 -18.42 -0.81 6.79
CA ALA A 258 -18.70 -0.30 8.11
C ALA A 258 -19.73 -1.17 8.83
N THR A 259 -19.40 -1.64 10.03
CA THR A 259 -20.27 -2.46 10.88
C THR A 259 -20.78 -1.67 12.10
N GLY A 260 -21.77 -2.16 12.77
CA GLY A 260 -22.20 -1.71 14.10
C GLY A 260 -22.46 -0.22 14.24
N SER A 261 -21.74 0.42 15.17
CA SER A 261 -21.94 1.82 15.56
C SER A 261 -21.50 2.82 14.47
N SER A 262 -20.61 2.43 13.57
CA SER A 262 -20.12 3.30 12.49
C SER A 262 -21.23 3.82 11.57
N TYR A 263 -22.37 3.12 11.52
CA TYR A 263 -23.56 3.59 10.80
C TYR A 263 -24.10 4.94 11.35
N PHE A 264 -23.96 5.16 12.65
CA PHE A 264 -24.47 6.37 13.32
C PHE A 264 -23.46 7.51 13.36
N GLU A 265 -22.15 7.20 13.28
CA GLU A 265 -21.04 8.14 13.43
C GLU A 265 -20.42 8.58 12.12
N ARG A 266 -21.23 8.70 11.05
CA ARG A 266 -20.78 8.90 9.65
C ARG A 266 -19.80 10.05 9.43
N LYS A 267 -19.82 11.11 10.24
CA LYS A 267 -19.04 12.33 9.99
C LYS A 267 -17.57 12.27 10.48
N PHE A 268 -17.29 11.44 11.48
CA PHE A 268 -15.99 11.42 12.17
C PHE A 268 -15.33 10.05 12.20
N ASN A 269 -15.86 9.12 11.43
CA ASN A 269 -15.40 7.75 11.42
C ASN A 269 -14.12 7.65 10.58
N ARG A 270 -13.08 6.99 11.12
CA ARG A 270 -11.82 6.69 10.42
C ARG A 270 -12.02 6.00 9.08
N LEU A 271 -13.03 5.12 8.99
CA LEU A 271 -13.36 4.41 7.75
C LEU A 271 -13.75 5.38 6.62
N VAL A 272 -14.57 6.39 6.94
CA VAL A 272 -14.96 7.44 5.99
C VAL A 272 -13.74 8.19 5.49
N ASN A 273 -12.86 8.59 6.42
CA ASN A 273 -11.69 9.39 6.10
C ASN A 273 -10.72 8.61 5.20
N TYR A 274 -10.38 7.36 5.56
CA TYR A 274 -9.49 6.54 4.75
C TYR A 274 -10.05 6.29 3.35
N SER A 275 -11.34 5.91 3.25
CA SER A 275 -11.96 5.67 1.95
C SER A 275 -11.98 6.93 1.09
N HIS A 276 -12.44 8.06 1.63
CA HIS A 276 -12.55 9.31 0.92
C HIS A 276 -11.19 9.87 0.47
N ASP A 277 -10.19 9.92 1.38
CA ASP A 277 -8.89 10.51 1.08
C ASP A 277 -8.09 9.70 0.04
N THR A 278 -8.33 8.39 -0.04
CA THR A 278 -7.63 7.48 -0.96
C THR A 278 -8.40 7.16 -2.25
N GLY A 279 -9.62 7.67 -2.41
CA GLY A 279 -10.45 7.47 -3.59
C GLY A 279 -11.14 6.11 -3.66
N GLY A 280 -11.31 5.44 -2.54
CA GLY A 280 -12.19 4.30 -2.38
C GLY A 280 -13.60 4.71 -1.97
N ASP A 281 -14.39 3.77 -1.48
CA ASP A 281 -15.75 4.01 -1.03
C ASP A 281 -16.05 3.31 0.29
N ILE A 282 -17.18 3.69 0.92
CA ILE A 282 -17.63 3.10 2.17
C ILE A 282 -19.04 2.55 2.07
N TYR A 283 -19.23 1.34 2.53
CA TYR A 283 -20.51 0.63 2.57
C TYR A 283 -20.95 0.36 4.00
N TYR A 284 -22.20 0.60 4.27
CA TYR A 284 -22.77 0.44 5.62
C TYR A 284 -23.67 -0.78 5.70
N GLY A 285 -23.17 -1.84 6.33
CA GLY A 285 -23.89 -3.10 6.51
C GLY A 285 -24.87 -3.05 7.70
N ALA A 286 -26.15 -2.93 7.41
CA ALA A 286 -27.21 -3.08 8.42
C ALA A 286 -27.82 -4.48 8.47
N LYS A 287 -27.61 -5.32 7.45
CA LYS A 287 -28.17 -6.67 7.29
C LYS A 287 -27.14 -7.62 6.71
N GLN A 288 -27.18 -8.88 7.15
CA GLN A 288 -26.22 -9.90 6.75
C GLN A 288 -26.08 -10.08 5.21
N ASN A 289 -27.20 -10.06 4.47
CA ASN A 289 -27.16 -10.23 3.02
C ASN A 289 -26.53 -9.05 2.26
N ALA A 290 -26.43 -7.86 2.88
CA ALA A 290 -25.82 -6.71 2.25
C ALA A 290 -24.29 -6.82 2.13
N PHE A 291 -23.63 -7.52 3.06
CA PHE A 291 -22.17 -7.65 3.03
C PHE A 291 -21.67 -8.36 1.77
N SER A 292 -22.32 -9.46 1.36
CA SER A 292 -21.96 -10.20 0.15
C SER A 292 -22.05 -9.32 -1.11
N GLU A 293 -23.09 -8.48 -1.20
CA GLU A 293 -23.25 -7.53 -2.29
C GLU A 293 -22.16 -6.47 -2.27
N PHE A 294 -21.80 -5.96 -1.09
CA PHE A 294 -20.75 -4.95 -0.96
C PHE A 294 -19.39 -5.47 -1.42
N TYR A 295 -19.01 -6.69 -1.07
CA TYR A 295 -17.74 -7.26 -1.50
C TYR A 295 -17.66 -7.37 -3.03
N THR A 296 -18.73 -7.80 -3.69
CA THR A 296 -18.79 -7.84 -5.15
C THR A 296 -18.66 -6.45 -5.75
N ARG A 297 -19.44 -5.48 -5.26
CA ARG A 297 -19.38 -4.08 -5.73
C ARG A 297 -17.99 -3.47 -5.53
N ILE A 298 -17.37 -3.66 -4.38
CA ILE A 298 -16.04 -3.13 -4.08
C ILE A 298 -15.00 -3.66 -5.06
N THR A 299 -15.01 -4.96 -5.34
CA THR A 299 -14.06 -5.56 -6.28
C THR A 299 -14.29 -5.09 -7.72
N GLU A 300 -15.54 -4.89 -8.13
CA GLU A 300 -15.89 -4.31 -9.42
C GLU A 300 -15.45 -2.86 -9.54
N GLU A 301 -15.73 -2.04 -8.53
CA GLU A 301 -15.34 -0.62 -8.50
C GLU A 301 -13.83 -0.44 -8.50
N ALA A 302 -13.12 -1.17 -7.66
CA ALA A 302 -11.68 -1.10 -7.59
C ALA A 302 -10.99 -1.51 -8.90
N ARG A 303 -11.60 -2.43 -9.65
CA ARG A 303 -11.06 -2.95 -10.91
C ARG A 303 -11.38 -2.04 -12.10
N ASN A 304 -12.58 -1.47 -12.16
CA ASN A 304 -13.14 -0.78 -13.33
C ASN A 304 -13.15 0.75 -13.15
N GLN A 305 -11.98 1.32 -12.85
CA GLN A 305 -11.80 2.76 -12.69
C GLN A 305 -11.35 3.41 -13.99
N TYR A 306 -11.78 4.64 -14.23
CA TYR A 306 -11.08 5.52 -15.15
C TYR A 306 -9.68 5.79 -14.63
N THR A 307 -8.73 5.89 -15.55
CA THR A 307 -7.37 6.33 -15.22
C THR A 307 -7.09 7.62 -15.97
N LEU A 308 -7.13 8.73 -15.25
CA LEU A 308 -6.74 10.03 -15.75
C LEU A 308 -5.23 10.21 -15.59
N THR A 309 -4.59 10.76 -16.61
CA THR A 309 -3.16 11.04 -16.58
C THR A 309 -2.96 12.50 -16.99
N TYR A 310 -2.14 13.23 -16.24
CA TYR A 310 -1.71 14.58 -16.58
C TYR A 310 -0.26 14.82 -16.20
N SER A 311 0.36 15.82 -16.82
CA SER A 311 1.69 16.29 -16.46
C SER A 311 1.55 17.62 -15.75
N PRO A 312 1.89 17.69 -14.46
CA PRO A 312 1.77 18.91 -13.67
C PRO A 312 2.56 20.07 -14.26
N LYS A 313 2.03 21.28 -14.16
CA LYS A 313 2.70 22.52 -14.58
C LYS A 313 3.60 23.03 -13.44
N GLY A 314 4.88 23.30 -13.73
CA GLY A 314 5.84 23.91 -12.79
C GLY A 314 6.73 22.92 -12.02
N GLU A 315 7.60 23.48 -11.16
CA GLU A 315 8.46 22.70 -10.27
C GLU A 315 7.65 22.05 -9.15
N ARG A 316 8.09 20.85 -8.75
CA ARG A 316 7.37 20.01 -7.77
C ARG A 316 8.23 19.77 -6.54
N PRO A 317 7.99 20.47 -5.44
CA PRO A 317 8.55 20.09 -4.16
C PRO A 317 8.05 18.69 -3.74
N VAL A 318 8.76 18.05 -2.81
CA VAL A 318 8.40 16.74 -2.23
C VAL A 318 7.25 16.89 -1.23
N ASP A 319 6.30 17.77 -1.52
CA ASP A 319 5.19 18.12 -0.64
C ASP A 319 3.89 17.46 -1.08
N TYR A 320 2.87 17.59 -0.25
CA TYR A 320 1.52 17.17 -0.57
C TYR A 320 0.89 18.12 -1.59
N HIS A 321 0.31 17.54 -2.66
CA HIS A 321 -0.46 18.25 -3.68
C HIS A 321 -1.91 17.76 -3.66
N SER A 322 -2.85 18.66 -3.51
CA SER A 322 -4.27 18.33 -3.54
C SER A 322 -4.75 18.04 -4.95
N ILE A 323 -5.65 17.09 -5.09
CA ILE A 323 -6.31 16.74 -6.37
C ILE A 323 -7.82 16.88 -6.20
N GLU A 324 -8.46 17.53 -7.15
CA GLU A 324 -9.91 17.53 -7.30
C GLU A 324 -10.28 17.11 -8.72
N VAL A 325 -11.16 16.12 -8.85
CA VAL A 325 -11.71 15.67 -10.13
C VAL A 325 -13.17 16.09 -10.23
N ARG A 326 -13.51 16.77 -11.31
CA ARG A 326 -14.91 17.17 -11.63
C ARG A 326 -15.34 16.54 -12.95
N VAL A 327 -16.64 16.25 -13.06
CA VAL A 327 -17.27 15.78 -14.29
C VAL A 327 -18.37 16.74 -14.68
N ARG A 328 -18.52 17.04 -15.98
CA ARG A 328 -19.51 18.00 -16.48
C ARG A 328 -20.95 17.48 -16.43
N ARG A 329 -21.11 16.15 -16.42
CA ARG A 329 -22.43 15.50 -16.37
C ARG A 329 -22.97 15.56 -14.94
N ASP A 330 -24.20 16.06 -14.79
CA ASP A 330 -24.85 16.19 -13.49
C ASP A 330 -25.30 14.85 -12.90
N GLY A 331 -25.43 14.82 -11.57
CA GLY A 331 -26.00 13.69 -10.84
C GLY A 331 -25.09 12.50 -10.73
N LEU A 332 -23.79 12.70 -10.89
CA LEU A 332 -22.76 11.70 -10.70
C LEU A 332 -22.03 11.89 -9.37
N THR A 333 -21.63 10.78 -8.78
CA THR A 333 -20.70 10.73 -7.63
C THR A 333 -19.33 10.36 -8.15
N ILE A 334 -18.32 11.18 -7.83
CA ILE A 334 -16.94 11.01 -8.26
C ILE A 334 -16.11 10.63 -7.03
N LEU A 335 -15.43 9.50 -7.11
CA LEU A 335 -14.48 9.00 -6.09
C LEU A 335 -13.09 9.02 -6.70
N ALA A 336 -12.21 9.83 -6.15
CA ALA A 336 -10.81 9.95 -6.53
C ALA A 336 -9.98 10.29 -5.30
N ARG A 337 -8.71 9.90 -5.30
CA ARG A 337 -7.81 10.30 -4.22
C ARG A 337 -7.71 11.83 -4.13
N GLN A 338 -7.67 12.35 -2.91
CA GLN A 338 -7.66 13.79 -2.67
C GLN A 338 -6.32 14.46 -2.90
N GLY A 339 -5.28 13.70 -3.14
CA GLY A 339 -3.95 14.24 -3.38
C GLY A 339 -2.90 13.17 -3.56
N TYR A 340 -1.66 13.61 -3.62
CA TYR A 340 -0.47 12.78 -3.68
C TYR A 340 0.74 13.54 -3.11
N TYR A 341 1.82 12.81 -2.84
CA TYR A 341 3.10 13.43 -2.45
C TYR A 341 4.03 13.50 -3.66
N GLY A 342 4.56 14.68 -3.97
CA GLY A 342 5.55 14.91 -5.00
C GLY A 342 6.84 14.13 -4.73
N GLY A 343 7.65 13.87 -5.78
CA GLY A 343 8.92 13.15 -5.65
C GLY A 343 8.81 11.61 -5.58
N THR A 344 7.61 11.05 -5.51
CA THR A 344 7.36 9.59 -5.47
C THR A 344 7.13 8.96 -6.85
N PHE A 345 7.50 9.67 -7.92
CA PHE A 345 7.35 9.12 -9.27
C PHE A 345 8.33 7.97 -9.46
N ALA A 346 7.80 6.78 -9.66
CA ALA A 346 8.62 5.64 -10.07
C ALA A 346 9.40 6.03 -11.32
N GLU A 347 10.72 5.91 -11.28
CA GLU A 347 11.56 6.04 -12.47
C GLU A 347 10.98 5.15 -13.57
N SER A 348 10.68 5.75 -14.72
CA SER A 348 10.28 4.96 -15.89
C SER A 348 11.43 4.02 -16.22
N PRO A 349 11.23 2.70 -16.25
CA PRO A 349 12.29 1.78 -16.67
C PRO A 349 12.67 2.06 -18.13
N LYS A 350 13.97 1.91 -18.40
CA LYS A 350 14.58 1.98 -19.73
C LYS A 350 14.01 0.95 -20.69
#